data_b3596a413b15449b07a91f093df56fef
#
_entry.id   b3596a413b15449b07a91f093df56fef
#
_cell.length_a   1.000
_cell.length_b   1.000
_cell.length_c   1.000
_cell.angle_alpha   90.00
_cell.angle_beta   90.00
_cell.angle_gamma   90.00
#
_symmetry.space_group_name_H-M   'P 1'
#
loop_
_entity.id
_entity.type
_entity.pdbx_description
1 polymer ?
#
loop_
_entity_poly.entity_id
_entity_poly.type
_entity_poly.pdbx_seq_one_letter_code
_entity_poly.pdbx_strand_id
1 'polypeptide(L)'
;MRDVTYLLVHGAWSGAWCWAPLGEEFERRDVMFETVDLPSSTPHAHAETYLIDDARDVAELANESGPVVLVGHSYAGCVITEAAPLVNDLRGLIYVAALLPLVGESASDASRAAGVRTALDEAIYVEGERTFLRPELAKGALYQDCEDAVANWAIERLTSQTLVSFRSPRGSGDVAVPRRYVLCEEDLAIDPTTQAIMASRCGEVVTMASGHSPFLSRPGTLADLILAPFES
;
A
#
# COMPACT_ATOMS: atom_id res chain seq x y z
N MET A 1 -1.53 20.77 12.93
CA MET A 1 -1.62 19.35 12.54
C MET A 1 -0.81 18.41 13.46
N ARG A 2 -0.53 18.81 14.72
CA ARG A 2 0.25 17.97 15.67
C ARG A 2 -0.56 16.84 16.33
N ASP A 3 -1.84 16.69 16.00
CA ASP A 3 -2.75 15.75 16.64
C ASP A 3 -3.34 14.73 15.65
N VAL A 4 -2.69 14.46 14.53
CA VAL A 4 -3.12 13.46 13.52
C VAL A 4 -2.08 12.38 13.43
N THR A 5 -2.50 11.13 13.59
CA THR A 5 -1.66 9.95 13.40
C THR A 5 -1.70 9.49 11.93
N TYR A 6 -0.55 9.13 11.36
CA TYR A 6 -0.47 8.50 10.05
C TYR A 6 -0.37 6.99 10.24
N LEU A 7 -1.41 6.25 9.85
CA LEU A 7 -1.37 4.79 9.88
C LEU A 7 -0.86 4.26 8.54
N LEU A 8 0.33 3.66 8.58
CA LEU A 8 1.05 3.16 7.41
C LEU A 8 0.73 1.68 7.18
N VAL A 9 0.06 1.38 6.07
CA VAL A 9 -0.42 0.05 5.71
C VAL A 9 0.37 -0.50 4.53
N HIS A 10 1.07 -1.61 4.75
CA HIS A 10 1.98 -2.21 3.78
C HIS A 10 1.26 -2.95 2.65
N GLY A 11 1.95 -3.12 1.52
CA GLY A 11 1.49 -3.91 0.37
C GLY A 11 1.56 -5.42 0.60
N ALA A 12 1.15 -6.17 -0.42
CA ALA A 12 1.23 -7.63 -0.39
C ALA A 12 2.67 -8.13 -0.19
N TRP A 13 2.80 -9.34 0.35
CA TRP A 13 4.07 -10.05 0.64
C TRP A 13 5.00 -9.32 1.61
N SER A 14 4.60 -8.18 2.15
CA SER A 14 5.40 -7.33 3.04
C SER A 14 4.91 -7.43 4.49
N GLY A 15 5.35 -6.50 5.32
CA GLY A 15 4.96 -6.33 6.72
C GLY A 15 5.27 -4.92 7.19
N ALA A 16 4.91 -4.60 8.43
CA ALA A 16 5.17 -3.32 9.08
C ALA A 16 6.64 -2.88 8.99
N TRP A 17 7.56 -3.82 8.94
CA TRP A 17 9.00 -3.61 8.83
C TRP A 17 9.41 -2.72 7.64
N CYS A 18 8.64 -2.75 6.54
CA CYS A 18 9.00 -2.03 5.32
C CYS A 18 8.98 -0.51 5.50
N TRP A 19 8.21 -0.03 6.47
CA TRP A 19 8.06 1.38 6.77
C TRP A 19 9.19 1.97 7.64
N ALA A 20 10.15 1.15 8.13
CA ALA A 20 11.17 1.61 9.06
C ALA A 20 11.94 2.86 8.58
N PRO A 21 12.44 2.96 7.33
CA PRO A 21 13.14 4.16 6.88
C PRO A 21 12.23 5.39 6.78
N LEU A 22 10.96 5.23 6.42
CA LEU A 22 9.99 6.32 6.42
C LEU A 22 9.63 6.73 7.87
N GLY A 23 9.54 5.76 8.78
CA GLY A 23 9.33 6.01 10.21
C GLY A 23 10.42 6.89 10.81
N GLU A 24 11.70 6.64 10.48
CA GLU A 24 12.82 7.49 10.89
C GLU A 24 12.67 8.94 10.35
N GLU A 25 12.11 9.12 9.14
CA GLU A 25 11.80 10.43 8.59
C GLU A 25 10.66 11.12 9.36
N PHE A 26 9.64 10.39 9.77
CA PHE A 26 8.52 10.93 10.54
C PHE A 26 8.96 11.31 11.96
N GLU A 27 9.76 10.46 12.63
CA GLU A 27 10.35 10.77 13.93
C GLU A 27 11.18 12.06 13.89
N ARG A 28 12.03 12.24 12.86
CA ARG A 28 12.83 13.47 12.70
C ARG A 28 11.99 14.74 12.50
N ARG A 29 10.73 14.58 12.05
CA ARG A 29 9.79 15.68 11.82
C ARG A 29 8.76 15.83 12.94
N ASP A 30 8.88 15.07 14.03
CA ASP A 30 7.93 15.06 15.15
C ASP A 30 6.49 14.74 14.69
N VAL A 31 6.35 13.73 13.79
CA VAL A 31 5.08 13.26 13.23
C VAL A 31 4.69 11.95 13.91
N MET A 32 3.47 11.86 14.39
CA MET A 32 2.91 10.64 14.95
C MET A 32 2.56 9.66 13.83
N PHE A 33 3.00 8.41 13.95
CA PHE A 33 2.66 7.35 13.02
C PHE A 33 2.55 6.00 13.73
N GLU A 34 1.80 5.12 13.11
CA GLU A 34 1.66 3.71 13.48
C GLU A 34 1.78 2.84 12.24
N THR A 35 2.09 1.57 12.44
CA THR A 35 2.19 0.58 11.37
C THR A 35 1.41 -0.66 11.75
N VAL A 36 0.92 -1.42 10.77
CA VAL A 36 0.14 -2.64 10.99
C VAL A 36 0.68 -3.77 10.14
N ASP A 37 0.64 -5.00 10.65
CA ASP A 37 0.85 -6.21 9.86
C ASP A 37 -0.51 -6.77 9.43
N LEU A 38 -0.73 -6.86 8.13
CA LEU A 38 -2.01 -7.33 7.59
C LEU A 38 -2.19 -8.83 7.80
N PRO A 39 -3.34 -9.28 8.33
CA PRO A 39 -3.65 -10.69 8.55
C PRO A 39 -3.42 -11.58 7.31
N SER A 40 -3.75 -11.09 6.13
CA SER A 40 -3.57 -11.82 4.86
C SER A 40 -2.12 -12.00 4.43
N SER A 41 -1.19 -11.18 4.97
CA SER A 41 0.24 -11.18 4.62
C SER A 41 1.14 -11.85 5.66
N THR A 42 0.60 -12.43 6.72
CA THR A 42 1.42 -13.10 7.74
C THR A 42 1.82 -14.52 7.30
N PRO A 43 2.96 -15.08 7.78
CA PRO A 43 3.36 -16.45 7.45
C PRO A 43 2.34 -17.52 7.83
N HIS A 44 1.48 -17.22 8.80
CA HIS A 44 0.47 -18.13 9.34
C HIS A 44 -0.97 -17.71 9.00
N ALA A 45 -1.16 -16.80 8.03
CA ALA A 45 -2.49 -16.38 7.61
C ALA A 45 -3.36 -17.57 7.22
N HIS A 46 -4.60 -17.59 7.69
CA HIS A 46 -5.58 -18.58 7.23
C HIS A 46 -5.90 -18.36 5.74
N ALA A 47 -6.10 -19.44 5.00
CA ALA A 47 -6.42 -19.38 3.58
C ALA A 47 -7.67 -18.53 3.28
N GLU A 48 -8.60 -18.48 4.23
CA GLU A 48 -9.85 -17.72 4.18
C GLU A 48 -9.73 -16.30 4.79
N THR A 49 -8.53 -15.71 4.82
CA THR A 49 -8.37 -14.30 5.20
C THR A 49 -8.62 -13.41 3.99
N TYR A 50 -9.72 -12.68 4.01
CA TYR A 50 -10.24 -11.85 2.92
C TYR A 50 -9.77 -10.39 3.05
N LEU A 51 -10.02 -9.57 2.02
CA LEU A 51 -9.80 -8.13 2.06
C LEU A 51 -10.48 -7.44 3.24
N ILE A 52 -11.70 -7.86 3.58
CA ILE A 52 -12.47 -7.27 4.68
C ILE A 52 -11.84 -7.54 6.06
N ASP A 53 -11.10 -8.65 6.21
CA ASP A 53 -10.43 -8.96 7.47
C ASP A 53 -9.23 -8.01 7.66
N ASP A 54 -8.43 -7.78 6.61
CA ASP A 54 -7.38 -6.76 6.62
C ASP A 54 -7.95 -5.36 6.92
N ALA A 55 -9.08 -5.02 6.29
CA ALA A 55 -9.73 -3.72 6.46
C ALA A 55 -10.26 -3.51 7.90
N ARG A 56 -10.76 -4.55 8.55
CA ARG A 56 -11.22 -4.48 9.94
C ARG A 56 -10.08 -4.25 10.92
N ASP A 57 -8.96 -4.96 10.76
CA ASP A 57 -7.80 -4.79 11.61
C ASP A 57 -7.22 -3.36 11.48
N VAL A 58 -7.13 -2.85 10.24
CA VAL A 58 -6.73 -1.46 9.99
C VAL A 58 -7.69 -0.47 10.62
N ALA A 59 -9.01 -0.69 10.52
CA ALA A 59 -10.00 0.21 11.10
C ALA A 59 -10.01 0.16 12.64
N GLU A 60 -9.79 -1.01 13.25
CA GLU A 60 -9.67 -1.18 14.69
C GLU A 60 -8.51 -0.35 15.25
N LEU A 61 -7.30 -0.51 14.68
CA LEU A 61 -6.13 0.27 15.08
C LEU A 61 -6.31 1.76 14.81
N ALA A 62 -6.88 2.14 13.67
CA ALA A 62 -7.18 3.54 13.34
C ALA A 62 -8.12 4.20 14.36
N ASN A 63 -9.12 3.45 14.85
CA ASN A 63 -10.07 3.96 15.85
C ASN A 63 -9.47 4.11 17.25
N GLU A 64 -8.38 3.40 17.57
CA GLU A 64 -7.60 3.57 18.79
C GLU A 64 -6.68 4.79 18.72
N SER A 65 -6.20 5.16 17.53
CA SER A 65 -5.23 6.23 17.30
C SER A 65 -5.83 7.65 17.33
N GLY A 66 -7.15 7.81 17.29
CA GLY A 66 -7.84 9.12 17.24
C GLY A 66 -7.93 9.68 15.81
N PRO A 67 -7.68 10.99 15.59
CA PRO A 67 -7.68 11.56 14.25
C PRO A 67 -6.60 10.91 13.40
N VAL A 68 -6.96 10.29 12.24
CA VAL A 68 -6.03 9.47 11.47
C VAL A 68 -6.07 9.79 9.98
N VAL A 69 -4.89 9.74 9.34
CA VAL A 69 -4.72 9.63 7.89
C VAL A 69 -4.25 8.21 7.59
N LEU A 70 -4.97 7.49 6.74
CA LEU A 70 -4.53 6.17 6.28
C LEU A 70 -3.62 6.31 5.05
N VAL A 71 -2.46 5.68 5.10
CA VAL A 71 -1.48 5.64 4.01
C VAL A 71 -1.35 4.19 3.55
N GLY A 72 -1.80 3.88 2.34
CA GLY A 72 -1.77 2.52 1.79
C GLY A 72 -0.82 2.40 0.60
N HIS A 73 0.07 1.41 0.65
CA HIS A 73 0.98 1.08 -0.44
C HIS A 73 0.46 -0.12 -1.23
N SER A 74 0.51 -0.06 -2.57
CA SER A 74 0.25 -1.22 -3.42
C SER A 74 -1.13 -1.86 -3.14
N TYR A 75 -1.21 -3.14 -2.77
CA TYR A 75 -2.42 -3.83 -2.34
C TYR A 75 -3.18 -3.10 -1.22
N ALA A 76 -2.47 -2.45 -0.31
CA ALA A 76 -3.11 -1.75 0.80
C ALA A 76 -3.97 -0.56 0.38
N GLY A 77 -3.88 -0.08 -0.86
CA GLY A 77 -4.87 0.86 -1.39
C GLY A 77 -6.29 0.30 -1.37
N CYS A 78 -6.45 -1.01 -1.68
CA CYS A 78 -7.74 -1.69 -1.53
C CYS A 78 -8.16 -1.75 -0.05
N VAL A 79 -7.20 -2.08 0.84
CA VAL A 79 -7.45 -2.24 2.27
C VAL A 79 -7.92 -0.94 2.92
N ILE A 80 -7.17 0.16 2.73
CA ILE A 80 -7.53 1.46 3.34
C ILE A 80 -8.83 2.03 2.79
N THR A 81 -9.16 1.71 1.53
CA THR A 81 -10.42 2.12 0.92
C THR A 81 -11.59 1.33 1.53
N GLU A 82 -11.44 0.02 1.73
CA GLU A 82 -12.44 -0.84 2.37
C GLU A 82 -12.60 -0.51 3.87
N ALA A 83 -11.50 -0.14 4.55
CA ALA A 83 -11.51 0.28 5.96
C ALA A 83 -12.14 1.65 6.20
N ALA A 84 -12.04 2.56 5.23
CA ALA A 84 -12.40 3.98 5.41
C ALA A 84 -13.80 4.22 6.01
N PRO A 85 -14.88 3.53 5.61
CA PRO A 85 -16.20 3.71 6.23
C PRO A 85 -16.31 3.19 7.67
N LEU A 86 -15.33 2.41 8.13
CA LEU A 86 -15.28 1.84 9.47
C LEU A 86 -14.47 2.69 10.46
N VAL A 87 -13.80 3.75 9.96
CA VAL A 87 -12.95 4.63 10.76
C VAL A 87 -13.72 5.86 11.22
N ASN A 88 -13.75 6.11 12.54
CA ASN A 88 -14.56 7.15 13.16
C ASN A 88 -14.07 8.58 12.89
N ASP A 89 -12.76 8.82 12.94
CA ASP A 89 -12.15 10.15 12.77
C ASP A 89 -11.10 10.15 11.65
N LEU A 90 -11.54 9.75 10.46
CA LEU A 90 -10.72 9.71 9.26
C LEU A 90 -10.51 11.11 8.68
N ARG A 91 -9.24 11.52 8.53
CA ARG A 91 -8.84 12.85 8.04
C ARG A 91 -8.41 12.87 6.57
N GLY A 92 -8.06 11.72 6.01
CA GLY A 92 -7.67 11.59 4.63
C GLY A 92 -7.16 10.20 4.27
N LEU A 93 -7.03 9.96 2.97
CA LEU A 93 -6.48 8.73 2.39
C LEU A 93 -5.32 9.09 1.47
N ILE A 94 -4.19 8.42 1.64
CA ILE A 94 -3.00 8.59 0.78
C ILE A 94 -2.65 7.22 0.17
N TYR A 95 -2.60 7.19 -1.13
CA TYR A 95 -2.32 6.02 -1.96
C TYR A 95 -0.91 6.14 -2.52
N VAL A 96 0.00 5.22 -2.19
CA VAL A 96 1.38 5.21 -2.68
C VAL A 96 1.55 4.04 -3.64
N ALA A 97 1.71 4.30 -4.94
CA ALA A 97 1.82 3.27 -5.98
C ALA A 97 0.74 2.17 -5.80
N ALA A 98 -0.51 2.56 -5.54
CA ALA A 98 -1.51 1.69 -4.93
C ALA A 98 -2.63 1.28 -5.88
N LEU A 99 -3.23 0.12 -5.62
CA LEU A 99 -4.45 -0.34 -6.29
C LEU A 99 -5.67 0.29 -5.62
N LEU A 100 -6.52 0.91 -6.43
CA LEU A 100 -7.76 1.53 -5.98
C LEU A 100 -8.93 1.00 -6.84
N PRO A 101 -9.47 -0.20 -6.51
CA PRO A 101 -10.58 -0.79 -7.26
C PRO A 101 -11.88 0.02 -7.11
N LEU A 102 -12.74 -0.04 -8.10
CA LEU A 102 -14.14 0.39 -7.97
C LEU A 102 -14.93 -0.60 -7.11
N VAL A 103 -16.10 -0.18 -6.63
CA VAL A 103 -17.01 -1.11 -5.92
C VAL A 103 -17.35 -2.29 -6.82
N GLY A 104 -17.16 -3.50 -6.30
CA GLY A 104 -17.34 -4.76 -7.02
C GLY A 104 -16.10 -5.25 -7.77
N GLU A 105 -15.05 -4.43 -7.93
CA GLU A 105 -13.75 -4.86 -8.46
C GLU A 105 -12.84 -5.37 -7.33
N SER A 106 -11.98 -6.33 -7.66
CA SER A 106 -10.92 -6.84 -6.78
C SER A 106 -9.57 -6.16 -7.04
N ALA A 107 -8.59 -6.39 -6.15
CA ALA A 107 -7.20 -5.99 -6.40
C ALA A 107 -6.66 -6.60 -7.70
N SER A 108 -7.03 -7.86 -8.00
CA SER A 108 -6.66 -8.54 -9.24
C SER A 108 -7.28 -7.89 -10.48
N ASP A 109 -8.47 -7.32 -10.41
CA ASP A 109 -9.09 -6.59 -11.51
C ASP A 109 -8.40 -5.25 -11.72
N ALA A 110 -8.19 -4.49 -10.63
CA ALA A 110 -7.51 -3.20 -10.64
C ALA A 110 -6.08 -3.29 -11.20
N SER A 111 -5.32 -4.34 -10.84
CA SER A 111 -3.95 -4.53 -11.33
C SER A 111 -3.86 -4.72 -12.84
N ARG A 112 -4.94 -5.16 -13.49
CA ARG A 112 -5.03 -5.39 -14.93
C ARG A 112 -5.71 -4.27 -15.69
N ALA A 113 -6.06 -3.16 -15.03
CA ALA A 113 -6.88 -2.09 -15.63
C ALA A 113 -6.29 -1.51 -16.92
N ALA A 114 -4.96 -1.40 -17.04
CA ALA A 114 -4.30 -0.94 -18.27
C ALA A 114 -3.95 -2.07 -19.25
N GLY A 115 -4.10 -3.34 -18.86
CA GLY A 115 -3.73 -4.50 -19.70
C GLY A 115 -2.22 -4.66 -19.91
N VAL A 116 -1.40 -4.00 -19.10
CA VAL A 116 0.07 -4.06 -19.18
C VAL A 116 0.59 -5.21 -18.33
N ARG A 117 1.51 -6.02 -18.89
CA ARG A 117 2.28 -6.99 -18.11
C ARG A 117 3.49 -6.31 -17.50
N THR A 118 3.78 -6.67 -16.26
CA THR A 118 4.84 -6.06 -15.45
C THR A 118 5.86 -7.10 -15.00
N ALA A 119 6.98 -6.65 -14.44
CA ALA A 119 7.96 -7.54 -13.83
C ALA A 119 7.36 -8.33 -12.64
N LEU A 120 6.37 -7.78 -11.97
CA LEU A 120 5.68 -8.45 -10.87
C LEU A 120 4.91 -9.70 -11.35
N ASP A 121 4.29 -9.66 -12.54
CA ASP A 121 3.58 -10.83 -13.10
C ASP A 121 4.50 -12.06 -13.30
N GLU A 122 5.79 -11.83 -13.54
CA GLU A 122 6.79 -12.89 -13.69
C GLU A 122 7.32 -13.37 -12.33
N ALA A 123 7.36 -12.46 -11.35
CA ALA A 123 7.86 -12.76 -10.02
C ALA A 123 6.87 -13.54 -9.15
N ILE A 124 5.56 -13.36 -9.36
CA ILE A 124 4.52 -14.03 -8.56
C ILE A 124 4.42 -15.51 -8.94
N TYR A 125 4.27 -16.37 -7.93
CA TYR A 125 3.80 -17.74 -8.11
C TYR A 125 2.77 -18.12 -7.04
N VAL A 126 2.00 -19.15 -7.31
CA VAL A 126 0.92 -19.63 -6.44
C VAL A 126 1.32 -21.00 -5.88
N GLU A 127 1.15 -21.17 -4.58
CA GLU A 127 1.28 -22.46 -3.91
C GLU A 127 0.11 -22.64 -2.95
N GLY A 128 -0.75 -23.62 -3.22
CA GLY A 128 -2.03 -23.79 -2.51
C GLY A 128 -2.91 -22.53 -2.64
N GLU A 129 -3.37 -22.02 -1.53
CA GLU A 129 -4.25 -20.84 -1.44
C GLU A 129 -3.47 -19.54 -1.20
N ARG A 130 -2.17 -19.52 -1.48
CA ARG A 130 -1.28 -18.38 -1.23
C ARG A 130 -0.45 -18.03 -2.45
N THR A 131 -0.07 -16.77 -2.51
CA THR A 131 0.88 -16.25 -3.49
C THR A 131 2.19 -15.90 -2.80
N PHE A 132 3.27 -16.05 -3.53
CA PHE A 132 4.63 -15.75 -3.11
C PHE A 132 5.37 -15.04 -4.24
N LEU A 133 6.50 -14.44 -3.93
CA LEU A 133 7.43 -13.90 -4.91
C LEU A 133 8.67 -14.80 -5.05
N ARG A 134 9.14 -14.97 -6.28
CA ARG A 134 10.45 -15.56 -6.56
C ARG A 134 11.53 -14.59 -6.09
N PRO A 135 12.39 -14.96 -5.10
CA PRO A 135 13.37 -14.04 -4.54
C PRO A 135 14.31 -13.45 -5.59
N GLU A 136 14.69 -14.25 -6.60
CA GLU A 136 15.58 -13.86 -7.69
C GLU A 136 14.99 -12.83 -8.64
N LEU A 137 13.67 -12.68 -8.67
CA LEU A 137 12.95 -11.69 -9.49
C LEU A 137 12.42 -10.51 -8.65
N ALA A 138 12.35 -10.67 -7.34
CA ALA A 138 11.73 -9.68 -6.44
C ALA A 138 12.44 -8.32 -6.48
N LYS A 139 13.79 -8.30 -6.61
CA LYS A 139 14.53 -7.05 -6.73
C LYS A 139 14.08 -6.26 -7.97
N GLY A 140 14.02 -6.93 -9.14
CA GLY A 140 13.62 -6.27 -10.39
C GLY A 140 12.18 -5.78 -10.40
N ALA A 141 11.29 -6.45 -9.64
CA ALA A 141 9.89 -6.10 -9.59
C ALA A 141 9.57 -5.00 -8.57
N LEU A 142 10.14 -5.08 -7.35
CA LEU A 142 9.73 -4.25 -6.22
C LEU A 142 10.80 -3.23 -5.78
N TYR A 143 12.09 -3.52 -6.01
CA TYR A 143 13.20 -2.81 -5.38
C TYR A 143 14.28 -2.40 -6.38
N GLN A 144 13.92 -2.18 -7.65
CA GLN A 144 14.89 -1.92 -8.73
C GLN A 144 15.69 -0.62 -8.55
N ASP A 145 15.13 0.35 -7.84
CA ASP A 145 15.75 1.65 -7.53
C ASP A 145 16.33 1.72 -6.10
N CYS A 146 16.30 0.59 -5.36
CA CYS A 146 16.95 0.48 -4.06
C CYS A 146 18.42 0.05 -4.19
N GLU A 147 19.25 0.49 -3.23
CA GLU A 147 20.60 -0.04 -3.07
C GLU A 147 20.56 -1.56 -2.80
N ASP A 148 21.59 -2.30 -3.26
CA ASP A 148 21.64 -3.76 -3.15
C ASP A 148 21.44 -4.26 -1.72
N ALA A 149 22.05 -3.61 -0.75
CA ALA A 149 21.93 -4.00 0.66
C ALA A 149 20.50 -3.86 1.18
N VAL A 150 19.81 -2.78 0.79
CA VAL A 150 18.42 -2.50 1.17
C VAL A 150 17.47 -3.49 0.48
N ALA A 151 17.67 -3.72 -0.82
CA ALA A 151 16.86 -4.67 -1.57
C ALA A 151 16.98 -6.10 -1.01
N ASN A 152 18.20 -6.56 -0.72
CA ASN A 152 18.44 -7.88 -0.14
C ASN A 152 17.81 -8.01 1.25
N TRP A 153 17.97 -6.99 2.10
CA TRP A 153 17.35 -6.92 3.41
C TRP A 153 15.82 -7.03 3.35
N ALA A 154 15.19 -6.38 2.35
CA ALA A 154 13.76 -6.44 2.13
C ALA A 154 13.30 -7.81 1.58
N ILE A 155 14.04 -8.39 0.63
CA ILE A 155 13.74 -9.70 0.04
C ILE A 155 13.74 -10.81 1.08
N GLU A 156 14.70 -10.79 2.03
CA GLU A 156 14.80 -11.76 3.12
C GLU A 156 13.57 -11.74 4.07
N ARG A 157 12.79 -10.65 4.05
CA ARG A 157 11.62 -10.42 4.91
C ARG A 157 10.29 -10.60 4.20
N LEU A 158 10.32 -10.88 2.90
CA LEU A 158 9.10 -11.15 2.15
C LEU A 158 8.39 -12.38 2.71
N THR A 159 7.08 -12.29 2.76
CA THR A 159 6.18 -13.34 3.23
C THR A 159 5.23 -13.77 2.11
N SER A 160 4.16 -14.44 2.44
CA SER A 160 3.12 -14.83 1.49
C SER A 160 1.92 -13.90 1.60
N GLN A 161 1.05 -13.95 0.61
CA GLN A 161 -0.24 -13.26 0.60
C GLN A 161 -1.34 -14.28 0.29
N THR A 162 -2.48 -14.22 0.99
CA THR A 162 -3.61 -15.09 0.67
C THR A 162 -4.16 -14.77 -0.73
N LEU A 163 -4.47 -15.81 -1.49
CA LEU A 163 -4.99 -15.63 -2.84
C LEU A 163 -6.40 -15.01 -2.83
N VAL A 164 -7.18 -15.35 -1.82
CA VAL A 164 -8.56 -14.87 -1.68
C VAL A 164 -8.62 -13.36 -1.40
N SER A 165 -7.67 -12.79 -0.65
CA SER A 165 -7.65 -11.34 -0.40
C SER A 165 -7.47 -10.52 -1.69
N PHE A 166 -6.62 -11.00 -2.61
CA PHE A 166 -6.48 -10.38 -3.94
C PHE A 166 -7.74 -10.46 -4.81
N ARG A 167 -8.53 -11.52 -4.64
CA ARG A 167 -9.72 -11.81 -5.43
C ARG A 167 -11.00 -11.29 -4.79
N SER A 168 -10.94 -10.86 -3.53
CA SER A 168 -12.08 -10.28 -2.84
C SER A 168 -12.49 -8.96 -3.50
N PRO A 169 -13.74 -8.82 -3.95
CA PRO A 169 -14.20 -7.55 -4.48
C PRO A 169 -14.32 -6.53 -3.35
N ARG A 170 -14.01 -5.28 -3.65
CA ARG A 170 -14.31 -4.15 -2.78
C ARG A 170 -15.82 -4.05 -2.58
N GLY A 171 -16.28 -4.07 -1.33
CA GLY A 171 -17.69 -3.98 -0.96
C GLY A 171 -18.12 -2.59 -0.52
N SER A 172 -17.21 -1.81 0.04
CA SER A 172 -17.52 -0.52 0.64
C SER A 172 -17.68 0.61 -0.39
N GLY A 173 -18.59 1.55 -0.10
CA GLY A 173 -18.69 2.80 -0.84
C GLY A 173 -17.57 3.78 -0.54
N ASP A 174 -17.50 4.86 -1.30
CA ASP A 174 -16.53 5.94 -1.08
C ASP A 174 -16.95 6.83 0.10
N VAL A 175 -15.95 7.33 0.83
CA VAL A 175 -16.13 8.31 1.90
C VAL A 175 -15.70 9.70 1.42
N ALA A 176 -16.33 10.75 1.99
CA ALA A 176 -16.08 12.14 1.62
C ALA A 176 -14.93 12.73 2.44
N VAL A 177 -13.70 12.22 2.20
CA VAL A 177 -12.46 12.76 2.78
C VAL A 177 -11.46 13.08 1.67
N PRO A 178 -10.48 13.97 1.90
CA PRO A 178 -9.40 14.22 0.96
C PRO A 178 -8.67 12.94 0.57
N ARG A 179 -8.33 12.81 -0.73
CA ARG A 179 -7.60 11.65 -1.28
C ARG A 179 -6.45 12.15 -2.12
N ARG A 180 -5.23 11.72 -1.77
CA ARG A 180 -4.02 11.96 -2.53
C ARG A 180 -3.48 10.66 -3.09
N TYR A 181 -3.02 10.69 -4.33
CA TYR A 181 -2.30 9.60 -4.96
C TYR A 181 -0.85 10.01 -5.23
N VAL A 182 0.10 9.26 -4.71
CA VAL A 182 1.53 9.37 -5.04
C VAL A 182 1.84 8.36 -6.14
N LEU A 183 1.99 8.86 -7.36
CA LEU A 183 2.29 8.06 -8.54
C LEU A 183 3.80 7.90 -8.69
N CYS A 184 4.28 6.67 -8.70
CA CYS A 184 5.69 6.32 -8.89
C CYS A 184 5.96 6.10 -10.39
N GLU A 185 6.73 7.01 -11.01
CA GLU A 185 6.88 7.09 -12.47
C GLU A 185 7.76 5.98 -13.06
N GLU A 186 8.59 5.32 -12.23
CA GLU A 186 9.53 4.27 -12.63
C GLU A 186 9.11 2.87 -12.10
N ASP A 187 7.85 2.72 -11.70
CA ASP A 187 7.33 1.50 -11.09
C ASP A 187 7.24 0.34 -12.12
N LEU A 188 7.87 -0.78 -11.79
CA LEU A 188 7.86 -2.02 -12.58
C LEU A 188 6.93 -3.11 -12.03
N ALA A 189 6.26 -2.84 -10.90
CA ALA A 189 5.27 -3.73 -10.29
C ALA A 189 3.83 -3.34 -10.67
N ILE A 190 3.50 -2.06 -10.53
CA ILE A 190 2.24 -1.48 -11.00
C ILE A 190 2.59 -0.40 -12.02
N ASP A 191 2.46 -0.74 -13.30
CA ASP A 191 2.82 0.16 -14.39
C ASP A 191 2.21 1.57 -14.20
N PRO A 192 2.97 2.65 -14.47
CA PRO A 192 2.49 4.02 -14.30
C PRO A 192 1.17 4.32 -15.04
N THR A 193 0.87 3.62 -16.14
CA THR A 193 -0.42 3.75 -16.84
C THR A 193 -1.56 3.19 -15.98
N THR A 194 -1.34 2.06 -15.31
CA THR A 194 -2.30 1.48 -14.35
C THR A 194 -2.46 2.41 -13.16
N GLN A 195 -1.37 2.94 -12.61
CA GLN A 195 -1.41 3.92 -11.54
C GLN A 195 -2.19 5.19 -11.93
N ALA A 196 -2.02 5.70 -13.14
CA ALA A 196 -2.76 6.86 -13.63
C ALA A 196 -4.29 6.62 -13.67
N ILE A 197 -4.73 5.41 -14.00
CA ILE A 197 -6.15 5.01 -13.91
C ILE A 197 -6.62 5.07 -12.45
N MET A 198 -5.84 4.53 -11.51
CA MET A 198 -6.17 4.58 -10.08
C MET A 198 -6.18 6.02 -9.56
N ALA A 199 -5.14 6.80 -9.89
CA ALA A 199 -4.97 8.20 -9.51
C ALA A 199 -6.12 9.10 -9.97
N SER A 200 -6.71 8.82 -11.13
CA SER A 200 -7.89 9.57 -11.64
C SER A 200 -9.13 9.49 -10.73
N ARG A 201 -9.12 8.57 -9.76
CA ARG A 201 -10.17 8.38 -8.75
C ARG A 201 -9.90 9.18 -7.46
N CYS A 202 -8.78 9.92 -7.41
CA CYS A 202 -8.38 10.76 -6.29
C CYS A 202 -8.55 12.25 -6.64
N GLY A 203 -8.75 13.10 -5.62
CA GLY A 203 -8.86 14.55 -5.81
C GLY A 203 -7.51 15.23 -6.07
N GLU A 204 -6.41 14.62 -5.61
CA GLU A 204 -5.06 15.15 -5.75
C GLU A 204 -4.11 14.05 -6.23
N VAL A 205 -3.26 14.37 -7.21
CA VAL A 205 -2.24 13.48 -7.75
C VAL A 205 -0.90 14.18 -7.71
N VAL A 206 0.08 13.55 -7.08
CA VAL A 206 1.48 13.99 -7.08
C VAL A 206 2.35 12.89 -7.68
N THR A 207 3.42 13.25 -8.39
CA THR A 207 4.32 12.29 -9.01
C THR A 207 5.65 12.22 -8.29
N MET A 208 6.29 11.06 -8.38
CA MET A 208 7.59 10.79 -7.78
C MET A 208 8.44 9.94 -8.72
N ALA A 209 9.64 10.41 -9.03
CA ALA A 209 10.63 9.63 -9.81
C ALA A 209 11.22 8.52 -8.92
N SER A 210 10.49 7.40 -8.80
CA SER A 210 10.87 6.23 -8.00
C SER A 210 10.25 4.96 -8.55
N GLY A 211 10.82 3.83 -8.15
CA GLY A 211 10.23 2.51 -8.31
C GLY A 211 9.08 2.24 -7.35
N HIS A 212 8.71 0.95 -7.22
CA HIS A 212 7.53 0.53 -6.46
C HIS A 212 7.63 0.77 -4.95
N SER A 213 8.83 0.82 -4.38
CA SER A 213 9.05 0.89 -2.93
C SER A 213 9.73 2.20 -2.48
N PRO A 214 9.09 3.38 -2.68
CA PRO A 214 9.69 4.69 -2.38
C PRO A 214 9.99 4.90 -0.91
N PHE A 215 9.31 4.19 -0.01
CA PHE A 215 9.57 4.21 1.43
C PHE A 215 10.94 3.59 1.79
N LEU A 216 11.53 2.79 0.89
CA LEU A 216 12.88 2.23 1.03
C LEU A 216 13.92 3.02 0.22
N SER A 217 13.59 3.40 -1.02
CA SER A 217 14.54 4.03 -1.94
C SER A 217 14.68 5.54 -1.73
N ARG A 218 13.59 6.23 -1.36
CA ARG A 218 13.52 7.70 -1.25
C ARG A 218 12.62 8.15 -0.08
N PRO A 219 12.84 7.67 1.16
CA PRO A 219 11.93 7.89 2.29
C PRO A 219 11.71 9.38 2.60
N GLY A 220 12.75 10.21 2.49
CA GLY A 220 12.65 11.65 2.76
C GLY A 220 11.72 12.37 1.78
N THR A 221 11.85 12.08 0.48
CA THR A 221 10.97 12.66 -0.55
C THR A 221 9.53 12.17 -0.38
N LEU A 222 9.35 10.88 -0.07
CA LEU A 222 8.02 10.33 0.19
C LEU A 222 7.38 11.00 1.42
N ALA A 223 8.15 11.20 2.50
CA ALA A 223 7.67 11.92 3.69
C ALA A 223 7.18 13.33 3.35
N ASP A 224 7.93 14.09 2.53
CA ASP A 224 7.53 15.42 2.11
C ASP A 224 6.20 15.42 1.35
N LEU A 225 6.00 14.43 0.46
CA LEU A 225 4.75 14.29 -0.30
C LEU A 225 3.56 13.84 0.58
N ILE A 226 3.80 12.94 1.53
CA ILE A 226 2.74 12.47 2.46
C ILE A 226 2.31 13.59 3.40
N LEU A 227 3.27 14.36 3.94
CA LEU A 227 3.02 15.39 4.95
C LEU A 227 2.60 16.75 4.38
N ALA A 228 2.68 16.94 3.07
CA ALA A 228 2.13 18.14 2.44
C ALA A 228 0.65 18.30 2.78
N PRO A 229 0.15 19.51 3.05
CA PRO A 229 -1.28 19.75 3.25
C PRO A 229 -2.08 19.26 2.04
N PHE A 230 -3.28 18.71 2.27
CA PHE A 230 -4.19 18.43 1.16
C PHE A 230 -4.59 19.75 0.47
N GLU A 231 -4.60 19.76 -0.85
CA GLU A 231 -5.15 20.89 -1.61
C GLU A 231 -6.65 21.00 -1.34
N SER A 232 -7.13 22.22 -1.10
CA SER A 232 -8.52 22.56 -0.77
C SER A 232 -9.38 22.77 -2.02
#